data_1d15310f284034639374df5c6c06e384
#
_entry.id   1d15310f284034639374df5c6c06e384
#
_cell.length_a   1.000
_cell.length_b   1.000
_cell.length_c   1.000
_cell.angle_alpha   90.00
_cell.angle_beta   90.00
_cell.angle_gamma   90.00
#
_symmetry.space_group_name_H-M   'P 1'
#
loop_
_entity.id
_entity.type
_entity.pdbx_description
1 polymer ?
#
loop_
_entity_poly.entity_id
_entity_poly.type
_entity_poly.pdbx_seq_one_letter_code
_entity_poly.pdbx_strand_id
1 'polypeptide(L)'
;MGNQFIMPKQVFYGENALKDAADVIATLGKKALVVTDPMMMKLGTAQMVTDLLDEKGVHYAIYSNITGDPTDKMIEAGLDVYNDQSCDFLIAVGGGSPIDSMKAIAAVSTSGGSIDDYLGKVITVATPPMVAIPTTSGTGSEATQFTIITNTEKDIKMLLKGPVLMPDIAIDDPAFTLTAPKSVTAATGLDALCHASEAYTSRKAQPLTDEFALSAIKKIFKYLPVCYKDGANVEARAQMSLAALEAGVAFNNASVTVIHGMSRPIGALFHVPHGISNAMLLSACFTYVYDGAYDRFADMAREIGV
;
A
#
# COMPACT_ATOMS: atom_id res chain seq x y z
N MET A 1 11.32 -20.21 -18.84
CA MET A 1 11.89 -19.46 -17.70
C MET A 1 11.00 -19.63 -16.50
N GLY A 2 11.56 -19.77 -15.29
CA GLY A 2 10.75 -19.78 -14.08
C GLY A 2 10.24 -18.38 -13.75
N ASN A 3 9.07 -18.28 -13.13
CA ASN A 3 8.54 -17.03 -12.62
C ASN A 3 8.98 -16.82 -11.15
N GLN A 4 9.22 -15.57 -10.76
CA GLN A 4 9.42 -15.19 -9.37
C GLN A 4 8.12 -14.58 -8.84
N PHE A 5 7.78 -14.89 -7.58
CA PHE A 5 6.62 -14.34 -6.90
C PHE A 5 7.01 -13.91 -5.49
N ILE A 6 6.70 -12.66 -5.12
CA ILE A 6 7.07 -12.04 -3.86
C ILE A 6 5.80 -11.48 -3.21
N MET A 7 5.60 -11.76 -1.93
CA MET A 7 4.53 -11.22 -1.09
C MET A 7 5.00 -11.12 0.36
N PRO A 8 4.26 -10.48 1.28
CA PRO A 8 4.61 -10.46 2.69
C PRO A 8 4.80 -11.87 3.28
N LYS A 9 5.68 -12.00 4.27
CA LYS A 9 5.91 -13.30 4.93
C LYS A 9 4.67 -13.81 5.65
N GLN A 10 3.88 -12.89 6.22
CA GLN A 10 2.61 -13.18 6.87
C GLN A 10 1.58 -12.12 6.51
N VAL A 11 0.34 -12.55 6.32
CA VAL A 11 -0.80 -11.69 6.06
C VAL A 11 -1.91 -12.05 7.04
N PHE A 12 -2.34 -11.07 7.82
CA PHE A 12 -3.52 -11.16 8.67
C PHE A 12 -4.62 -10.31 8.04
N TYR A 13 -5.80 -10.88 7.83
CA TYR A 13 -6.89 -10.16 7.18
C TYR A 13 -8.26 -10.54 7.76
N GLY A 14 -9.19 -9.59 7.68
CA GLY A 14 -10.54 -9.73 8.24
C GLY A 14 -10.67 -9.09 9.62
N GLU A 15 -11.85 -9.24 10.22
CA GLU A 15 -12.16 -8.65 11.52
C GLU A 15 -11.23 -9.20 12.60
N ASN A 16 -10.68 -8.30 13.43
CA ASN A 16 -9.71 -8.59 14.49
C ASN A 16 -8.31 -9.03 14.01
N ALA A 17 -7.97 -8.84 12.74
CA ALA A 17 -6.66 -9.19 12.20
C ALA A 17 -5.49 -8.58 12.98
N LEU A 18 -5.64 -7.33 13.47
CA LEU A 18 -4.64 -6.71 14.36
C LEU A 18 -4.44 -7.51 15.65
N LYS A 19 -5.52 -7.94 16.29
CA LYS A 19 -5.47 -8.71 17.54
C LYS A 19 -4.83 -10.09 17.31
N ASP A 20 -5.17 -10.74 16.20
CA ASP A 20 -4.61 -12.05 15.84
C ASP A 20 -3.11 -11.97 15.53
N ALA A 21 -2.62 -10.82 15.05
CA ALA A 21 -1.20 -10.57 14.79
C ALA A 21 -0.39 -10.19 16.05
N ALA A 22 -1.05 -9.91 17.18
CA ALA A 22 -0.43 -9.29 18.36
C ALA A 22 0.81 -10.03 18.89
N ASP A 23 0.72 -11.36 19.02
CA ASP A 23 1.82 -12.17 19.53
C ASP A 23 3.01 -12.21 18.58
N VAL A 24 2.75 -12.20 17.27
CA VAL A 24 3.81 -12.16 16.25
C VAL A 24 4.48 -10.78 16.26
N ILE A 25 3.72 -9.69 16.32
CA ILE A 25 4.26 -8.33 16.43
C ILE A 25 5.19 -8.21 17.63
N ALA A 26 4.79 -8.74 18.79
CA ALA A 26 5.58 -8.69 20.01
C ALA A 26 6.92 -9.43 19.93
N THR A 27 7.12 -10.29 18.93
CA THR A 27 8.41 -10.99 18.71
C THR A 27 9.36 -10.26 17.77
N LEU A 28 8.93 -9.18 17.11
CA LEU A 28 9.73 -8.51 16.06
C LEU A 28 10.88 -7.69 16.62
N GLY A 29 10.72 -7.13 17.82
CA GLY A 29 11.72 -6.28 18.44
C GLY A 29 11.28 -5.81 19.84
N LYS A 30 12.05 -4.87 20.38
CA LYS A 30 11.81 -4.29 21.71
C LYS A 30 11.09 -2.96 21.68
N LYS A 31 11.32 -2.18 20.61
CA LYS A 31 10.76 -0.83 20.49
C LYS A 31 10.40 -0.50 19.05
N ALA A 32 9.12 -0.30 18.80
CA ALA A 32 8.58 0.06 17.50
C ALA A 32 8.74 1.56 17.19
N LEU A 33 9.01 1.92 15.93
CA LEU A 33 8.63 3.22 15.41
C LEU A 33 7.26 3.10 14.73
N VAL A 34 6.24 3.73 15.31
CA VAL A 34 4.89 3.83 14.69
C VAL A 34 4.89 5.03 13.74
N VAL A 35 4.88 4.74 12.43
CA VAL A 35 4.84 5.76 11.36
C VAL A 35 3.41 5.98 10.93
N THR A 36 2.93 7.21 11.02
CA THR A 36 1.52 7.54 10.76
C THR A 36 1.36 8.98 10.28
N ASP A 37 0.13 9.42 10.10
CA ASP A 37 -0.22 10.78 9.73
C ASP A 37 -1.05 11.49 10.83
N PRO A 38 -1.15 12.84 10.81
CA PRO A 38 -1.90 13.58 11.81
C PRO A 38 -3.39 13.22 11.88
N MET A 39 -3.98 12.76 10.76
CA MET A 39 -5.40 12.39 10.73
C MET A 39 -5.63 11.08 11.49
N MET A 40 -4.76 10.09 11.32
CA MET A 40 -4.85 8.81 12.05
C MET A 40 -4.67 9.01 13.56
N MET A 41 -3.82 9.96 13.95
CA MET A 41 -3.71 10.38 15.37
C MET A 41 -5.02 10.99 15.88
N LYS A 42 -5.59 11.94 15.12
CA LYS A 42 -6.82 12.65 15.48
C LYS A 42 -8.04 11.71 15.56
N LEU A 43 -8.12 10.72 14.66
CA LEU A 43 -9.23 9.76 14.61
C LEU A 43 -9.10 8.63 15.64
N GLY A 44 -7.97 8.54 16.35
CA GLY A 44 -7.70 7.44 17.28
C GLY A 44 -7.33 6.13 16.60
N THR A 45 -7.15 6.12 15.28
CA THR A 45 -6.80 4.91 14.52
C THR A 45 -5.41 4.41 14.89
N ALA A 46 -4.42 5.30 15.03
CA ALA A 46 -3.09 4.94 15.51
C ALA A 46 -3.10 4.47 16.96
N GLN A 47 -4.04 4.96 17.79
CA GLN A 47 -4.20 4.54 19.18
C GLN A 47 -4.55 3.05 19.31
N MET A 48 -5.31 2.48 18.38
CA MET A 48 -5.62 1.04 18.39
C MET A 48 -4.34 0.19 18.35
N VAL A 49 -3.33 0.64 17.66
CA VAL A 49 -2.03 -0.06 17.56
C VAL A 49 -1.21 0.18 18.82
N THR A 50 -1.15 1.40 19.32
CA THR A 50 -0.38 1.69 20.54
C THR A 50 -0.98 1.01 21.77
N ASP A 51 -2.30 0.91 21.87
CA ASP A 51 -2.97 0.16 22.95
C ASP A 51 -2.59 -1.34 22.93
N LEU A 52 -2.51 -1.93 21.72
CA LEU A 52 -2.04 -3.31 21.56
C LEU A 52 -0.57 -3.46 21.98
N LEU A 53 0.30 -2.52 21.60
CA LEU A 53 1.70 -2.55 22.00
C LEU A 53 1.87 -2.43 23.52
N ASP A 54 1.09 -1.56 24.15
CA ASP A 54 1.04 -1.41 25.62
C ASP A 54 0.56 -2.70 26.29
N GLU A 55 -0.49 -3.35 25.78
CA GLU A 55 -0.99 -4.65 26.26
C GLU A 55 0.09 -5.74 26.18
N LYS A 56 0.89 -5.74 25.13
CA LYS A 56 1.98 -6.70 24.91
C LYS A 56 3.31 -6.32 25.56
N GLY A 57 3.38 -5.15 26.21
CA GLY A 57 4.61 -4.64 26.86
C GLY A 57 5.71 -4.28 25.85
N VAL A 58 5.35 -3.95 24.61
CA VAL A 58 6.27 -3.51 23.57
C VAL A 58 6.38 -1.99 23.62
N HIS A 59 7.59 -1.47 23.79
CA HIS A 59 7.81 -0.03 23.75
C HIS A 59 7.64 0.54 22.34
N TYR A 60 7.31 1.83 22.25
CA TYR A 60 7.20 2.50 20.96
C TYR A 60 7.57 3.99 21.02
N ALA A 61 7.86 4.54 19.86
CA ALA A 61 7.86 5.97 19.57
C ALA A 61 6.90 6.22 18.41
N ILE A 62 6.35 7.44 18.32
CA ILE A 62 5.43 7.79 17.24
C ILE A 62 6.06 8.85 16.36
N TYR A 63 6.03 8.63 15.05
CA TYR A 63 6.34 9.63 14.03
C TYR A 63 5.08 9.88 13.20
N SER A 64 4.41 11.02 13.44
CA SER A 64 3.10 11.34 12.85
C SER A 64 3.12 12.50 11.85
N ASN A 65 4.29 12.86 11.33
CA ASN A 65 4.45 14.03 10.47
C ASN A 65 4.39 13.70 8.96
N ILE A 66 3.73 12.62 8.57
CA ILE A 66 3.46 12.32 7.17
C ILE A 66 2.20 13.09 6.74
N THR A 67 2.40 14.28 6.16
CA THR A 67 1.32 15.25 5.92
C THR A 67 0.77 15.24 4.48
N GLY A 68 1.20 14.29 3.65
CA GLY A 68 0.81 14.18 2.25
C GLY A 68 1.62 13.12 1.54
N ASP A 69 1.95 13.35 0.26
CA ASP A 69 2.91 12.50 -0.46
C ASP A 69 4.26 12.52 0.27
N PRO A 70 4.89 11.36 0.50
CA PRO A 70 6.14 11.32 1.25
C PRO A 70 7.27 12.09 0.55
N THR A 71 8.04 12.82 1.33
CA THR A 71 9.22 13.57 0.85
C THR A 71 10.50 13.07 1.50
N ASP A 72 11.64 13.31 0.84
CA ASP A 72 12.98 13.07 1.38
C ASP A 72 13.14 13.66 2.79
N LYS A 73 12.60 14.88 3.02
CA LYS A 73 12.66 15.55 4.33
C LYS A 73 11.82 14.86 5.40
N MET A 74 10.66 14.33 5.05
CA MET A 74 9.86 13.52 5.98
C MET A 74 10.59 12.22 6.34
N ILE A 75 11.30 11.61 5.38
CA ILE A 75 12.07 10.40 5.65
C ILE A 75 13.26 10.68 6.58
N GLU A 76 14.02 11.77 6.32
CA GLU A 76 15.11 12.22 7.20
C GLU A 76 14.61 12.43 8.64
N ALA A 77 13.53 13.19 8.83
CA ALA A 77 12.95 13.44 10.15
C ALA A 77 12.44 12.16 10.85
N GLY A 78 11.87 11.22 10.10
CA GLY A 78 11.44 9.93 10.63
C GLY A 78 12.63 9.04 11.02
N LEU A 79 13.71 9.08 10.27
CA LEU A 79 14.97 8.40 10.58
C LEU A 79 15.61 8.95 11.87
N ASP A 80 15.59 10.26 12.07
CA ASP A 80 16.09 10.89 13.29
C ASP A 80 15.33 10.35 14.51
N VAL A 81 13.98 10.31 14.44
CA VAL A 81 13.17 9.74 15.52
C VAL A 81 13.50 8.27 15.75
N TYR A 82 13.64 7.46 14.67
CA TYR A 82 14.00 6.04 14.78
C TYR A 82 15.31 5.84 15.54
N ASN A 83 16.33 6.61 15.18
CA ASN A 83 17.67 6.52 15.78
C ASN A 83 17.69 7.06 17.23
N ASP A 84 17.16 8.27 17.47
CA ASP A 84 17.15 8.93 18.78
C ASP A 84 16.38 8.10 19.82
N GLN A 85 15.32 7.46 19.38
CA GLN A 85 14.50 6.62 20.22
C GLN A 85 15.00 5.17 20.30
N SER A 86 16.07 4.81 19.57
CA SER A 86 16.63 3.45 19.51
C SER A 86 15.57 2.40 19.17
N CYS A 87 14.74 2.68 18.17
CA CYS A 87 13.76 1.72 17.66
C CYS A 87 14.50 0.59 16.90
N ASP A 88 13.91 -0.61 16.88
CA ASP A 88 14.50 -1.79 16.26
C ASP A 88 13.57 -2.50 15.26
N PHE A 89 12.32 -2.04 15.14
CA PHE A 89 11.37 -2.40 14.08
C PHE A 89 10.40 -1.25 13.81
N LEU A 90 9.59 -1.37 12.74
CA LEU A 90 8.69 -0.31 12.33
C LEU A 90 7.27 -0.84 12.11
N ILE A 91 6.27 -0.01 12.42
CA ILE A 91 4.85 -0.26 12.14
C ILE A 91 4.30 0.98 11.42
N ALA A 92 3.74 0.81 10.23
CA ALA A 92 3.01 1.88 9.56
C ALA A 92 1.50 1.73 9.75
N VAL A 93 0.83 2.82 10.12
CA VAL A 93 -0.65 2.91 10.25
C VAL A 93 -1.12 4.06 9.39
N GLY A 94 -1.77 3.78 8.27
CA GLY A 94 -2.24 4.83 7.36
C GLY A 94 -2.48 4.34 5.94
N GLY A 95 -2.69 5.27 5.04
CA GLY A 95 -2.73 4.98 3.60
C GLY A 95 -1.35 4.64 3.03
N GLY A 96 -1.19 4.74 1.72
CA GLY A 96 0.09 4.47 1.05
C GLY A 96 1.25 5.32 1.57
N SER A 97 1.02 6.60 1.90
CA SER A 97 2.09 7.52 2.30
C SER A 97 2.81 7.11 3.60
N PRO A 98 2.14 6.80 4.73
CA PRO A 98 2.81 6.27 5.91
C PRO A 98 3.53 4.94 5.66
N ILE A 99 2.95 4.03 4.86
CA ILE A 99 3.56 2.73 4.54
C ILE A 99 4.82 2.93 3.69
N ASP A 100 4.77 3.79 2.68
CA ASP A 100 5.91 4.11 1.83
C ASP A 100 7.02 4.82 2.65
N SER A 101 6.64 5.73 3.56
CA SER A 101 7.59 6.38 4.46
C SER A 101 8.27 5.37 5.39
N MET A 102 7.53 4.43 5.97
CA MET A 102 8.08 3.36 6.80
C MET A 102 9.14 2.55 6.05
N LYS A 103 8.85 2.13 4.81
CA LYS A 103 9.79 1.37 3.97
C LYS A 103 11.06 2.15 3.68
N ALA A 104 10.93 3.45 3.37
CA ALA A 104 12.05 4.32 3.10
C ALA A 104 12.92 4.53 4.36
N ILE A 105 12.29 4.80 5.52
CA ILE A 105 12.99 4.92 6.81
C ILE A 105 13.74 3.61 7.13
N ALA A 106 13.08 2.45 6.98
CA ALA A 106 13.68 1.15 7.21
C ALA A 106 14.91 0.91 6.31
N ALA A 107 14.85 1.30 5.03
CA ALA A 107 15.97 1.17 4.11
C ALA A 107 17.17 2.01 4.56
N VAL A 108 16.99 3.30 4.85
CA VAL A 108 18.09 4.20 5.21
C VAL A 108 18.59 3.99 6.63
N SER A 109 17.79 3.46 7.54
CA SER A 109 18.21 3.16 8.92
C SER A 109 19.36 2.15 8.99
N THR A 110 19.44 1.24 8.03
CA THR A 110 20.49 0.21 7.97
C THR A 110 21.62 0.59 7.01
N SER A 111 21.28 1.17 5.86
CA SER A 111 22.27 1.48 4.82
C SER A 111 23.02 2.79 5.06
N GLY A 112 22.44 3.70 5.85
CA GLY A 112 22.94 5.08 5.99
C GLY A 112 22.74 5.89 4.70
N GLY A 113 23.18 7.13 4.71
CA GLY A 113 23.04 8.05 3.57
C GLY A 113 21.63 8.64 3.44
N SER A 114 21.31 9.14 2.27
CA SER A 114 19.98 9.69 1.93
C SER A 114 19.16 8.69 1.12
N ILE A 115 17.84 8.75 1.26
CA ILE A 115 16.93 7.97 0.41
C ILE A 115 17.09 8.32 -1.08
N ASP A 116 17.55 9.52 -1.41
CA ASP A 116 17.82 10.00 -2.76
C ASP A 116 18.95 9.23 -3.46
N ASP A 117 19.87 8.66 -2.70
CA ASP A 117 21.00 7.87 -3.22
C ASP A 117 20.53 6.58 -3.92
N TYR A 118 19.30 6.18 -3.71
CA TYR A 118 18.71 4.95 -4.27
C TYR A 118 17.95 5.15 -5.57
N LEU A 119 17.82 6.39 -6.07
CA LEU A 119 17.17 6.63 -7.36
C LEU A 119 17.88 5.85 -8.48
N GLY A 120 17.09 5.03 -9.19
CA GLY A 120 17.59 4.17 -10.28
C GLY A 120 18.33 2.90 -9.81
N LYS A 121 18.44 2.66 -8.52
CA LYS A 121 19.07 1.47 -7.95
C LYS A 121 18.04 0.51 -7.36
N VAL A 122 18.42 -0.74 -7.18
CA VAL A 122 17.64 -1.72 -6.41
C VAL A 122 18.17 -1.74 -4.99
N ILE A 123 17.29 -1.55 -4.02
CA ILE A 123 17.63 -1.61 -2.59
C ILE A 123 17.76 -3.08 -2.19
N THR A 124 18.93 -3.46 -1.67
CA THR A 124 19.26 -4.86 -1.33
C THR A 124 19.78 -5.02 0.11
N VAL A 125 20.01 -3.91 0.83
CA VAL A 125 20.44 -3.94 2.22
C VAL A 125 19.29 -4.40 3.10
N ALA A 126 19.53 -5.34 3.99
CA ALA A 126 18.49 -5.84 4.89
C ALA A 126 17.90 -4.70 5.74
N THR A 127 16.60 -4.69 5.87
CA THR A 127 15.84 -3.72 6.66
C THR A 127 15.49 -4.28 8.03
N PRO A 128 15.22 -3.44 9.05
CA PRO A 128 14.51 -3.86 10.24
C PRO A 128 13.16 -4.46 9.89
N PRO A 129 12.55 -5.29 10.76
CA PRO A 129 11.21 -5.82 10.53
C PRO A 129 10.18 -4.71 10.33
N MET A 130 9.24 -4.93 9.40
CA MET A 130 8.21 -3.98 9.03
C MET A 130 6.81 -4.59 9.11
N VAL A 131 5.90 -3.87 9.76
CA VAL A 131 4.46 -4.19 9.80
C VAL A 131 3.69 -3.07 9.10
N ALA A 132 2.85 -3.42 8.14
CA ALA A 132 2.03 -2.46 7.40
C ALA A 132 0.55 -2.68 7.70
N ILE A 133 -0.15 -1.62 8.16
CA ILE A 133 -1.57 -1.61 8.51
C ILE A 133 -2.27 -0.52 7.68
N PRO A 134 -2.83 -0.87 6.52
CA PRO A 134 -3.50 0.10 5.66
C PRO A 134 -4.82 0.59 6.25
N THR A 135 -5.09 1.88 6.11
CA THR A 135 -6.36 2.52 6.49
C THR A 135 -7.21 2.88 5.27
N THR A 136 -6.75 2.49 4.09
CA THR A 136 -7.44 2.66 2.80
C THR A 136 -7.40 1.35 2.02
N SER A 137 -8.48 1.03 1.33
CA SER A 137 -8.54 -0.16 0.49
C SER A 137 -8.22 0.23 -0.96
N GLY A 138 -6.92 0.37 -1.28
CA GLY A 138 -6.55 0.88 -2.59
C GLY A 138 -5.12 0.65 -3.03
N THR A 139 -4.14 1.23 -2.35
CA THR A 139 -2.75 1.27 -2.82
C THR A 139 -2.06 -0.09 -2.85
N GLY A 140 -2.48 -1.03 -1.98
CA GLY A 140 -1.80 -2.31 -1.84
C GLY A 140 -0.34 -2.19 -1.39
N SER A 141 0.07 -1.03 -0.82
CA SER A 141 1.47 -0.80 -0.45
C SER A 141 1.96 -1.79 0.61
N GLU A 142 1.07 -2.31 1.45
CA GLU A 142 1.35 -3.37 2.43
C GLU A 142 1.86 -4.68 1.79
N ALA A 143 1.57 -4.88 0.49
CA ALA A 143 1.93 -6.08 -0.27
C ALA A 143 2.92 -5.81 -1.42
N THR A 144 3.67 -4.70 -1.37
CA THR A 144 4.59 -4.32 -2.45
C THR A 144 6.02 -4.07 -1.99
N GLN A 145 6.96 -4.32 -2.91
CA GLN A 145 8.37 -4.03 -2.77
C GLN A 145 8.78 -2.65 -3.31
N PHE A 146 7.82 -1.73 -3.39
CA PHE A 146 8.02 -0.38 -3.90
C PHE A 146 7.78 0.65 -2.81
N THR A 147 8.42 1.81 -2.96
CA THR A 147 8.10 3.03 -2.21
C THR A 147 8.28 4.24 -3.13
N ILE A 148 7.39 5.23 -2.99
CA ILE A 148 7.40 6.44 -3.81
C ILE A 148 7.68 7.63 -2.89
N ILE A 149 8.83 8.26 -3.09
CA ILE A 149 9.31 9.40 -2.29
C ILE A 149 9.58 10.59 -3.21
N THR A 150 9.10 11.75 -2.85
CA THR A 150 9.37 12.99 -3.58
C THR A 150 10.72 13.55 -3.13
N ASN A 151 11.66 13.73 -4.07
CA ASN A 151 12.85 14.53 -3.86
C ASN A 151 12.45 16.01 -3.96
N THR A 152 12.61 16.74 -2.85
CA THR A 152 12.14 18.12 -2.74
C THR A 152 13.05 19.14 -3.46
N GLU A 153 14.32 18.82 -3.68
CA GLU A 153 15.25 19.70 -4.40
C GLU A 153 15.00 19.64 -5.92
N LYS A 154 14.74 18.45 -6.44
CA LYS A 154 14.58 18.19 -7.88
C LYS A 154 13.12 18.20 -8.33
N ASP A 155 12.19 18.26 -7.39
CA ASP A 155 10.74 18.16 -7.63
C ASP A 155 10.35 16.94 -8.47
N ILE A 156 10.90 15.77 -8.10
CA ILE A 156 10.62 14.50 -8.78
C ILE A 156 10.09 13.44 -7.82
N LYS A 157 9.10 12.67 -8.28
CA LYS A 157 8.64 11.46 -7.58
C LYS A 157 9.54 10.28 -7.93
N MET A 158 10.34 9.84 -6.97
CA MET A 158 11.25 8.71 -7.10
C MET A 158 10.49 7.41 -6.84
N LEU A 159 10.41 6.54 -7.84
CA LEU A 159 9.99 5.15 -7.64
C LEU A 159 11.21 4.32 -7.22
N LEU A 160 11.27 3.97 -5.96
CA LEU A 160 12.31 3.14 -5.38
C LEU A 160 11.80 1.70 -5.25
N LYS A 161 12.68 0.73 -5.38
CA LYS A 161 12.32 -0.69 -5.35
C LYS A 161 13.39 -1.58 -4.74
N GLY A 162 12.96 -2.67 -4.14
CA GLY A 162 13.84 -3.72 -3.64
C GLY A 162 13.04 -4.79 -2.91
N PRO A 163 13.37 -6.08 -3.03
CA PRO A 163 12.68 -7.15 -2.30
C PRO A 163 12.66 -6.93 -0.79
N VAL A 164 13.65 -6.22 -0.27
CA VAL A 164 13.79 -5.88 1.16
C VAL A 164 12.77 -4.83 1.63
N LEU A 165 12.11 -4.11 0.72
CA LEU A 165 11.05 -3.15 1.03
C LEU A 165 9.68 -3.81 1.21
N MET A 166 9.56 -5.13 0.94
CA MET A 166 8.35 -5.86 1.22
C MET A 166 8.13 -5.93 2.74
N PRO A 167 7.01 -5.45 3.29
CA PRO A 167 6.69 -5.62 4.70
C PRO A 167 6.74 -7.10 5.11
N ASP A 168 7.23 -7.37 6.32
CA ASP A 168 7.22 -8.74 6.86
C ASP A 168 5.80 -9.19 7.16
N ILE A 169 4.99 -8.27 7.69
CA ILE A 169 3.61 -8.51 8.07
C ILE A 169 2.71 -7.45 7.44
N ALA A 170 1.66 -7.88 6.76
CA ALA A 170 0.54 -7.05 6.34
C ALA A 170 -0.69 -7.36 7.19
N ILE A 171 -1.41 -6.32 7.64
CA ILE A 171 -2.60 -6.47 8.50
C ILE A 171 -3.76 -5.69 7.89
N ASP A 172 -4.68 -6.40 7.27
CA ASP A 172 -5.86 -5.85 6.59
C ASP A 172 -7.12 -6.02 7.43
N ASP A 173 -7.18 -5.28 8.54
CA ASP A 173 -8.34 -5.26 9.43
C ASP A 173 -9.33 -4.16 8.99
N PRO A 174 -10.60 -4.50 8.67
CA PRO A 174 -11.60 -3.53 8.24
C PRO A 174 -11.85 -2.40 9.23
N ALA A 175 -11.58 -2.61 10.53
CA ALA A 175 -11.72 -1.58 11.56
C ALA A 175 -10.90 -0.32 11.23
N PHE A 176 -9.77 -0.46 10.58
CA PHE A 176 -8.91 0.66 10.17
C PHE A 176 -9.46 1.45 8.98
N THR A 177 -10.41 0.91 8.22
CA THR A 177 -10.97 1.55 7.03
C THR A 177 -12.34 2.20 7.24
N LEU A 178 -12.99 1.95 8.40
CA LEU A 178 -14.35 2.44 8.69
C LEU A 178 -14.46 3.97 8.71
N THR A 179 -13.37 4.66 9.01
CA THR A 179 -13.34 6.14 9.08
C THR A 179 -13.06 6.78 7.72
N ALA A 180 -12.79 6.01 6.67
CA ALA A 180 -12.49 6.53 5.34
C ALA A 180 -13.74 7.20 4.73
N PRO A 181 -13.65 8.50 4.35
CA PRO A 181 -14.78 9.20 3.73
C PRO A 181 -15.09 8.64 2.33
N LYS A 182 -16.30 8.91 1.83
CA LYS A 182 -16.76 8.42 0.52
C LYS A 182 -15.81 8.75 -0.64
N SER A 183 -15.24 9.96 -0.63
CA SER A 183 -14.29 10.38 -1.67
C SER A 183 -13.00 9.55 -1.66
N VAL A 184 -12.47 9.25 -0.49
CA VAL A 184 -11.30 8.38 -0.33
C VAL A 184 -11.67 6.95 -0.72
N THR A 185 -12.80 6.43 -0.22
CA THR A 185 -13.30 5.09 -0.56
C THR A 185 -13.41 4.88 -2.08
N ALA A 186 -14.00 5.85 -2.79
CA ALA A 186 -14.15 5.75 -4.25
C ALA A 186 -12.80 5.82 -4.97
N ALA A 187 -11.98 6.82 -4.64
CA ALA A 187 -10.70 7.04 -5.30
C ALA A 187 -9.75 5.85 -5.10
N THR A 188 -9.64 5.35 -3.86
CA THR A 188 -8.74 4.23 -3.57
C THR A 188 -9.27 2.90 -4.10
N GLY A 189 -10.59 2.67 -4.05
CA GLY A 189 -11.18 1.46 -4.62
C GLY A 189 -11.05 1.38 -6.15
N LEU A 190 -11.16 2.51 -6.86
CA LEU A 190 -10.91 2.58 -8.30
C LEU A 190 -9.42 2.45 -8.61
N ASP A 191 -8.53 2.92 -7.74
CA ASP A 191 -7.10 2.68 -7.84
C ASP A 191 -6.77 1.19 -7.74
N ALA A 192 -7.34 0.49 -6.76
CA ALA A 192 -7.23 -0.97 -6.66
C ALA A 192 -7.73 -1.70 -7.92
N LEU A 193 -8.83 -1.20 -8.53
CA LEU A 193 -9.32 -1.73 -9.81
C LEU A 193 -8.31 -1.54 -10.93
N CYS A 194 -7.68 -0.35 -11.02
CA CYS A 194 -6.62 -0.10 -11.98
C CYS A 194 -5.43 -1.03 -11.75
N HIS A 195 -4.98 -1.18 -10.50
CA HIS A 195 -3.89 -2.10 -10.13
C HIS A 195 -4.16 -3.54 -10.60
N ALA A 196 -5.33 -4.09 -10.26
CA ALA A 196 -5.70 -5.46 -10.60
C ALA A 196 -5.84 -5.64 -12.13
N SER A 197 -6.54 -4.72 -12.80
CA SER A 197 -6.78 -4.82 -14.24
C SER A 197 -5.50 -4.63 -15.06
N GLU A 198 -4.62 -3.71 -14.66
CA GLU A 198 -3.33 -3.53 -15.31
C GLU A 198 -2.38 -4.70 -15.05
N ALA A 199 -2.37 -5.26 -13.84
CA ALA A 199 -1.62 -6.47 -13.53
C ALA A 199 -2.06 -7.64 -14.40
N TYR A 200 -3.38 -7.82 -14.57
CA TYR A 200 -3.96 -8.89 -15.39
C TYR A 200 -3.63 -8.72 -16.88
N THR A 201 -3.64 -7.50 -17.40
CA THR A 201 -3.34 -7.20 -18.82
C THR A 201 -1.85 -6.93 -19.09
N SER A 202 -1.01 -7.01 -18.08
CA SER A 202 0.44 -6.77 -18.20
C SER A 202 1.13 -7.87 -19.02
N ARG A 203 2.19 -7.49 -19.75
CA ARG A 203 3.10 -8.46 -20.37
C ARG A 203 3.89 -9.31 -19.37
N LYS A 204 3.88 -8.93 -18.08
CA LYS A 204 4.50 -9.67 -16.98
C LYS A 204 3.49 -10.50 -16.18
N ALA A 205 2.24 -10.55 -16.62
CA ALA A 205 1.22 -11.38 -16.00
C ALA A 205 1.67 -12.85 -15.97
N GLN A 206 1.35 -13.53 -14.89
CA GLN A 206 1.69 -14.93 -14.67
C GLN A 206 0.53 -15.63 -13.94
N PRO A 207 0.42 -16.97 -13.99
CA PRO A 207 -0.75 -17.67 -13.45
C PRO A 207 -1.13 -17.28 -12.02
N LEU A 208 -0.15 -17.09 -11.12
CA LEU A 208 -0.45 -16.66 -9.74
C LEU A 208 -0.98 -15.23 -9.68
N THR A 209 -0.44 -14.30 -10.47
CA THR A 209 -0.94 -12.92 -10.48
C THR A 209 -2.32 -12.82 -11.09
N ASP A 210 -2.65 -13.70 -12.04
CA ASP A 210 -3.95 -13.74 -12.71
C ASP A 210 -5.07 -14.08 -11.72
N GLU A 211 -4.85 -15.08 -10.86
CA GLU A 211 -5.82 -15.47 -9.83
C GLU A 211 -6.12 -14.32 -8.86
N PHE A 212 -5.06 -13.67 -8.34
CA PHE A 212 -5.23 -12.52 -7.44
C PHE A 212 -5.91 -11.34 -8.13
N ALA A 213 -5.54 -11.02 -9.37
CA ALA A 213 -6.10 -9.92 -10.11
C ALA A 213 -7.60 -10.10 -10.39
N LEU A 214 -8.01 -11.27 -10.89
CA LEU A 214 -9.42 -11.58 -11.18
C LEU A 214 -10.26 -11.61 -9.90
N SER A 215 -9.73 -12.20 -8.82
CA SER A 215 -10.37 -12.19 -7.51
C SER A 215 -10.60 -10.77 -6.99
N ALA A 216 -9.61 -9.89 -7.11
CA ALA A 216 -9.70 -8.49 -6.74
C ALA A 216 -10.77 -7.75 -7.56
N ILE A 217 -10.75 -7.88 -8.90
CA ILE A 217 -11.71 -7.25 -9.80
C ILE A 217 -13.14 -7.62 -9.42
N LYS A 218 -13.41 -8.89 -9.23
CA LYS A 218 -14.74 -9.41 -8.83
C LYS A 218 -15.23 -8.78 -7.52
N LYS A 219 -14.35 -8.74 -6.49
CA LYS A 219 -14.69 -8.15 -5.19
C LYS A 219 -14.92 -6.65 -5.30
N ILE A 220 -14.08 -5.91 -6.03
CA ILE A 220 -14.19 -4.46 -6.19
C ILE A 220 -15.52 -4.09 -6.84
N PHE A 221 -15.89 -4.74 -7.95
CA PHE A 221 -17.17 -4.47 -8.61
C PHE A 221 -18.38 -4.75 -7.71
N LYS A 222 -18.29 -5.77 -6.85
CA LYS A 222 -19.37 -6.12 -5.93
C LYS A 222 -19.44 -5.19 -4.72
N TYR A 223 -18.31 -4.89 -4.08
CA TYR A 223 -18.30 -4.31 -2.75
C TYR A 223 -17.95 -2.81 -2.71
N LEU A 224 -17.26 -2.26 -3.71
CA LEU A 224 -16.97 -0.82 -3.74
C LEU A 224 -18.25 0.03 -3.76
N PRO A 225 -19.29 -0.29 -4.56
CA PRO A 225 -20.56 0.44 -4.50
C PRO A 225 -21.25 0.35 -3.14
N VAL A 226 -21.10 -0.77 -2.43
CA VAL A 226 -21.66 -0.95 -1.08
C VAL A 226 -20.92 -0.06 -0.09
N CYS A 227 -19.59 -0.11 -0.07
CA CYS A 227 -18.75 0.74 0.81
C CYS A 227 -18.98 2.24 0.55
N TYR A 228 -19.21 2.64 -0.71
CA TYR A 228 -19.49 4.02 -1.05
C TYR A 228 -20.85 4.49 -0.51
N LYS A 229 -21.86 3.65 -0.56
CA LYS A 229 -23.21 3.97 -0.05
C LYS A 229 -23.26 3.92 1.47
N ASP A 230 -22.70 2.86 2.05
CA ASP A 230 -22.65 2.57 3.48
C ASP A 230 -21.22 2.26 3.90
N GLY A 231 -20.50 3.31 4.34
CA GLY A 231 -19.11 3.20 4.79
C GLY A 231 -18.93 2.45 6.11
N ALA A 232 -20.01 2.18 6.85
CA ALA A 232 -20.00 1.42 8.11
C ALA A 232 -20.21 -0.08 7.90
N ASN A 233 -20.46 -0.54 6.68
CA ASN A 233 -20.66 -1.96 6.37
C ASN A 233 -19.32 -2.71 6.50
N VAL A 234 -19.11 -3.38 7.64
CA VAL A 234 -17.87 -4.07 8.01
C VAL A 234 -17.52 -5.18 7.00
N GLU A 235 -18.50 -5.98 6.59
CA GLU A 235 -18.30 -7.04 5.59
C GLU A 235 -17.78 -6.47 4.27
N ALA A 236 -18.42 -5.41 3.75
CA ALA A 236 -18.00 -4.80 2.51
C ALA A 236 -16.59 -4.15 2.65
N ARG A 237 -16.27 -3.54 3.79
CA ARG A 237 -14.93 -3.04 4.10
C ARG A 237 -13.89 -4.15 4.12
N ALA A 238 -14.18 -5.27 4.77
CA ALA A 238 -13.29 -6.43 4.80
C ALA A 238 -13.00 -6.97 3.40
N GLN A 239 -14.04 -7.09 2.57
CA GLN A 239 -13.88 -7.55 1.18
C GLN A 239 -13.11 -6.55 0.31
N MET A 240 -13.27 -5.24 0.53
CA MET A 240 -12.51 -4.21 -0.18
C MET A 240 -11.04 -4.17 0.28
N SER A 241 -10.75 -4.35 1.57
CA SER A 241 -9.37 -4.45 2.07
C SER A 241 -8.67 -5.67 1.47
N LEU A 242 -9.34 -6.83 1.50
CA LEU A 242 -8.81 -8.04 0.86
C LEU A 242 -8.59 -7.85 -0.66
N ALA A 243 -9.51 -7.17 -1.36
CA ALA A 243 -9.36 -6.90 -2.79
C ALA A 243 -8.17 -5.96 -3.08
N ALA A 244 -7.92 -4.96 -2.23
CA ALA A 244 -6.77 -4.07 -2.35
C ALA A 244 -5.44 -4.82 -2.11
N LEU A 245 -5.38 -5.69 -1.11
CA LEU A 245 -4.25 -6.59 -0.87
C LEU A 245 -4.00 -7.50 -2.08
N GLU A 246 -5.02 -8.17 -2.60
CA GLU A 246 -4.92 -9.04 -3.77
C GLU A 246 -4.42 -8.27 -5.00
N ALA A 247 -4.95 -7.06 -5.26
CA ALA A 247 -4.47 -6.18 -6.32
C ALA A 247 -3.00 -5.79 -6.10
N GLY A 248 -2.62 -5.49 -4.86
CA GLY A 248 -1.25 -5.21 -4.42
C GLY A 248 -0.29 -6.35 -4.77
N VAL A 249 -0.64 -7.56 -4.35
CA VAL A 249 0.12 -8.79 -4.65
C VAL A 249 0.23 -9.01 -6.16
N ALA A 250 -0.86 -8.81 -6.91
CA ALA A 250 -0.87 -8.99 -8.35
C ALA A 250 0.09 -8.01 -9.05
N PHE A 251 -0.07 -6.70 -8.83
CA PHE A 251 0.78 -5.73 -9.53
C PHE A 251 2.22 -5.68 -9.02
N ASN A 252 2.47 -6.06 -7.79
CA ASN A 252 3.84 -6.20 -7.28
C ASN A 252 4.66 -7.17 -8.14
N ASN A 253 4.03 -8.23 -8.66
CA ASN A 253 4.67 -9.28 -9.43
C ASN A 253 4.48 -9.14 -10.96
N ALA A 254 3.40 -8.48 -11.41
CA ALA A 254 3.07 -8.29 -12.83
C ALA A 254 3.29 -6.86 -13.34
N SER A 255 3.53 -5.89 -12.45
CA SER A 255 3.62 -4.45 -12.77
C SER A 255 2.27 -3.84 -13.18
N VAL A 256 2.21 -2.51 -13.15
CA VAL A 256 1.15 -1.69 -13.75
C VAL A 256 1.55 -1.27 -15.16
N THR A 257 0.64 -0.68 -15.93
CA THR A 257 0.83 -0.41 -17.37
C THR A 257 0.49 1.05 -17.75
N VAL A 258 -0.39 1.25 -18.73
CA VAL A 258 -0.64 2.54 -19.36
C VAL A 258 -1.35 3.55 -18.46
N ILE A 259 -2.29 3.11 -17.61
CA ILE A 259 -3.03 4.01 -16.72
C ILE A 259 -2.06 4.68 -15.74
N HIS A 260 -1.27 3.88 -15.02
CA HIS A 260 -0.27 4.41 -14.09
C HIS A 260 0.87 5.14 -14.80
N GLY A 261 1.22 4.72 -16.02
CA GLY A 261 2.19 5.43 -16.86
C GLY A 261 1.76 6.86 -17.17
N MET A 262 0.47 7.09 -17.41
CA MET A 262 -0.09 8.40 -17.71
C MET A 262 -0.49 9.21 -16.48
N SER A 263 -0.98 8.55 -15.43
CA SER A 263 -1.46 9.24 -14.23
C SER A 263 -0.33 9.86 -13.40
N ARG A 264 0.84 9.23 -13.37
CA ARG A 264 2.00 9.74 -12.60
C ARG A 264 2.41 11.15 -12.98
N PRO A 265 2.67 11.48 -14.28
CA PRO A 265 2.96 12.86 -14.68
C PRO A 265 1.79 13.81 -14.45
N ILE A 266 0.53 13.37 -14.59
CA ILE A 266 -0.64 14.20 -14.29
C ILE A 266 -0.66 14.56 -12.80
N GLY A 267 -0.47 13.59 -11.93
CA GLY A 267 -0.40 13.81 -10.49
C GLY A 267 0.75 14.75 -10.08
N ALA A 268 1.91 14.60 -10.71
CA ALA A 268 3.07 15.43 -10.44
C ALA A 268 2.87 16.90 -10.90
N LEU A 269 2.37 17.11 -12.12
CA LEU A 269 2.25 18.44 -12.72
C LEU A 269 1.01 19.22 -12.23
N PHE A 270 -0.09 18.53 -11.96
CA PHE A 270 -1.37 19.17 -11.65
C PHE A 270 -1.86 18.91 -10.21
N HIS A 271 -1.05 18.21 -9.40
CA HIS A 271 -1.39 17.87 -8.00
C HIS A 271 -2.72 17.14 -7.85
N VAL A 272 -3.11 16.34 -8.86
CA VAL A 272 -4.32 15.51 -8.80
C VAL A 272 -4.05 14.30 -7.91
N PRO A 273 -4.92 13.99 -6.93
CA PRO A 273 -4.78 12.79 -6.11
C PRO A 273 -4.68 11.53 -6.97
N HIS A 274 -3.76 10.63 -6.62
CA HIS A 274 -3.37 9.48 -7.45
C HIS A 274 -4.55 8.61 -7.89
N GLY A 275 -5.40 8.18 -6.95
CA GLY A 275 -6.55 7.33 -7.28
C GLY A 275 -7.59 8.03 -8.18
N ILE A 276 -7.76 9.36 -8.06
CA ILE A 276 -8.62 10.13 -8.95
C ILE A 276 -8.03 10.18 -10.35
N SER A 277 -6.73 10.45 -10.47
CA SER A 277 -6.00 10.47 -11.74
C SER A 277 -6.12 9.13 -12.48
N ASN A 278 -5.94 8.01 -11.78
CA ASN A 278 -6.10 6.67 -12.35
C ASN A 278 -7.56 6.41 -12.80
N ALA A 279 -8.54 6.76 -11.95
CA ALA A 279 -9.95 6.58 -12.27
C ALA A 279 -10.40 7.35 -13.52
N MET A 280 -9.91 8.58 -13.70
CA MET A 280 -10.20 9.42 -14.89
C MET A 280 -9.67 8.80 -16.18
N LEU A 281 -8.55 8.12 -16.14
CA LEU A 281 -7.87 7.54 -17.30
C LEU A 281 -8.37 6.13 -17.65
N LEU A 282 -9.04 5.44 -16.71
CA LEU A 282 -9.37 4.02 -16.80
C LEU A 282 -10.10 3.69 -18.11
N SER A 283 -11.21 4.35 -18.40
CA SER A 283 -12.02 4.07 -19.58
C SER A 283 -11.27 4.35 -20.88
N ALA A 284 -10.61 5.52 -20.98
CA ALA A 284 -9.89 5.90 -22.18
C ALA A 284 -8.68 4.98 -22.46
N CYS A 285 -7.91 4.64 -21.42
CA CYS A 285 -6.76 3.75 -21.57
C CYS A 285 -7.20 2.33 -21.95
N PHE A 286 -8.25 1.80 -21.32
CA PHE A 286 -8.75 0.46 -21.66
C PHE A 286 -9.32 0.40 -23.09
N THR A 287 -10.07 1.41 -23.51
CA THR A 287 -10.53 1.51 -24.91
C THR A 287 -9.36 1.51 -25.90
N TYR A 288 -8.25 2.15 -25.53
CA TYR A 288 -7.06 2.20 -26.40
C TYR A 288 -6.31 0.86 -26.48
N VAL A 289 -6.27 0.08 -25.40
CA VAL A 289 -5.42 -1.12 -25.34
C VAL A 289 -6.18 -2.45 -25.50
N TYR A 290 -7.53 -2.43 -25.52
CA TYR A 290 -8.31 -3.66 -25.42
C TYR A 290 -8.05 -4.65 -26.56
N ASP A 291 -7.82 -4.18 -27.78
CA ASP A 291 -7.50 -5.02 -28.95
C ASP A 291 -6.21 -5.83 -28.75
N GLY A 292 -5.25 -5.30 -27.99
CA GLY A 292 -3.98 -5.96 -27.68
C GLY A 292 -4.08 -7.04 -26.58
N ALA A 293 -5.23 -7.11 -25.88
CA ALA A 293 -5.46 -8.04 -24.77
C ALA A 293 -6.93 -8.49 -24.69
N TYR A 294 -7.57 -8.67 -25.85
CA TYR A 294 -9.01 -8.93 -25.96
C TYR A 294 -9.49 -10.07 -25.07
N ASP A 295 -8.82 -11.23 -25.09
CA ASP A 295 -9.20 -12.38 -24.26
C ASP A 295 -9.13 -12.05 -22.76
N ARG A 296 -8.13 -11.27 -22.34
CA ARG A 296 -8.00 -10.82 -20.95
C ARG A 296 -9.13 -9.91 -20.52
N PHE A 297 -9.57 -8.97 -21.38
CA PHE A 297 -10.73 -8.12 -21.12
C PHE A 297 -12.03 -8.93 -21.10
N ALA A 298 -12.16 -9.94 -21.97
CA ALA A 298 -13.30 -10.85 -21.96
C ALA A 298 -13.36 -11.70 -20.67
N ASP A 299 -12.19 -12.13 -20.13
CA ASP A 299 -12.15 -12.83 -18.84
C ASP A 299 -12.61 -11.92 -17.70
N MET A 300 -12.12 -10.67 -17.64
CA MET A 300 -12.56 -9.69 -16.64
C MET A 300 -14.07 -9.44 -16.73
N ALA A 301 -14.61 -9.32 -17.94
CA ALA A 301 -16.05 -9.15 -18.17
C ALA A 301 -16.85 -10.35 -17.61
N ARG A 302 -16.42 -11.57 -17.88
CA ARG A 302 -17.03 -12.79 -17.32
C ARG A 302 -17.00 -12.81 -15.78
N GLU A 303 -15.88 -12.39 -15.16
CA GLU A 303 -15.77 -12.36 -13.70
C GLU A 303 -16.73 -11.37 -13.03
N ILE A 304 -17.11 -10.30 -13.71
CA ILE A 304 -18.07 -9.31 -13.21
C ILE A 304 -19.51 -9.56 -13.68
N GLY A 305 -19.74 -10.59 -14.50
CA GLY A 305 -21.07 -11.06 -14.92
C GLY A 305 -21.63 -10.34 -16.14
N VAL A 306 -20.81 -9.86 -17.05
CA VAL A 306 -21.19 -9.25 -18.34
C VAL A 306 -20.61 -10.03 -19.53
#